data_ab2783a6c78b7c9167f58f537cacc8d0
#
_entry.id   ab2783a6c78b7c9167f58f537cacc8d0
#
_cell.length_a   1.000
_cell.length_b   1.000
_cell.length_c   1.000
_cell.angle_alpha   90.00
_cell.angle_beta   90.00
_cell.angle_gamma   90.00
#
_symmetry.space_group_name_H-M   'P 1'
#
loop_
_entity.id
_entity.type
_entity.pdbx_description
1 polymer ?
#
loop_
_entity_poly.entity_id
_entity_poly.type
_entity_poly.pdbx_seq_one_letter_code
_entity_poly.pdbx_strand_id
1 'polypeptide(L)'
;MSTSIQPRAEVLGDLRDGVGESPVWSARTGLWSVDITGRAIRRRWPDGSGDSWPTTDLPTALALGMDDLPGIVSFAKGVAPWSPAEGQGQWLVRPETDPLMRLNEGKCDPRGRFWVASMENNLTPDLAPRVQGPARGRLFRTGTAGAEPLTEPEFAIPNTMAWSPDRTLFYAGDSIRNTIWVWDHDDATGAIRNRRIHVEGGPGLPDGSAIDADGCLWTARFGAGCVIRTTPLGEQDLVIRLPVANPTACTFGGSDWRTLFVTSARFGLDAPAETDGAVLVIDGLGPGLPENRYGGQA
;
A
#
# COMPACT_ATOMS: atom_id res chain seq x y z
N MET A 1 -29.32 -14.14 19.20
CA MET A 1 -27.92 -14.53 19.02
C MET A 1 -27.60 -14.36 17.54
N SER A 2 -26.98 -13.26 17.19
CA SER A 2 -26.56 -13.04 15.80
C SER A 2 -25.31 -13.88 15.57
N THR A 3 -25.40 -14.93 14.76
CA THR A 3 -24.24 -15.66 14.24
C THR A 3 -23.51 -14.72 13.29
N SER A 4 -22.54 -13.97 13.79
CA SER A 4 -21.62 -13.23 12.93
C SER A 4 -20.80 -14.28 12.17
N ILE A 5 -21.18 -14.54 10.91
CA ILE A 5 -20.37 -15.31 9.99
C ILE A 5 -19.09 -14.49 9.79
N GLN A 6 -17.95 -15.01 10.25
CA GLN A 6 -16.65 -14.40 9.94
C GLN A 6 -16.44 -14.48 8.42
N PRO A 7 -16.16 -13.35 7.75
CA PRO A 7 -15.90 -13.39 6.31
C PRO A 7 -14.71 -14.32 6.04
N ARG A 8 -14.87 -15.22 5.05
CA ARG A 8 -13.84 -16.17 4.70
C ARG A 8 -12.87 -15.54 3.70
N ALA A 9 -11.58 -15.59 4.00
CA ALA A 9 -10.54 -15.23 3.07
C ALA A 9 -10.20 -16.42 2.15
N GLU A 10 -10.22 -16.21 0.84
CA GLU A 10 -9.85 -17.19 -0.17
C GLU A 10 -8.58 -16.75 -0.91
N VAL A 11 -7.78 -17.70 -1.38
CA VAL A 11 -6.55 -17.42 -2.14
C VAL A 11 -6.89 -17.12 -3.59
N LEU A 12 -6.34 -16.05 -4.16
CA LEU A 12 -6.50 -15.67 -5.55
C LEU A 12 -5.36 -16.23 -6.40
N GLY A 13 -5.62 -17.30 -7.12
CA GLY A 13 -4.67 -17.92 -8.06
C GLY A 13 -3.40 -18.48 -7.42
N ASP A 14 -2.41 -18.78 -8.27
CA ASP A 14 -1.20 -19.52 -7.87
C ASP A 14 0.04 -18.64 -7.67
N LEU A 15 -0.02 -17.36 -8.06
CA LEU A 15 1.12 -16.45 -7.88
C LEU A 15 1.41 -16.22 -6.40
N ARG A 16 2.69 -16.31 -6.04
CA ARG A 16 3.19 -16.04 -4.67
C ARG A 16 4.26 -14.99 -4.75
N ASP A 17 4.12 -13.95 -3.95
CA ASP A 17 5.02 -12.80 -3.91
C ASP A 17 6.01 -12.95 -2.74
N GLY A 18 7.24 -12.52 -2.95
CA GLY A 18 8.21 -12.42 -1.86
C GLY A 18 7.80 -11.33 -0.87
N VAL A 19 7.45 -10.15 -1.40
CA VAL A 19 6.77 -9.07 -0.69
C VAL A 19 5.74 -8.47 -1.64
N GLY A 20 4.51 -8.98 -1.62
CA GLY A 20 3.38 -8.42 -2.36
C GLY A 20 2.92 -7.12 -1.74
N GLU A 21 2.74 -6.05 -2.54
CA GLU A 21 2.42 -4.72 -2.04
C GLU A 21 1.58 -3.89 -3.03
N SER A 22 1.08 -2.75 -2.53
CA SER A 22 0.41 -1.72 -3.32
C SER A 22 -0.70 -2.26 -4.24
N PRO A 23 -1.69 -3.03 -3.71
CA PRO A 23 -2.78 -3.54 -4.51
C PRO A 23 -3.69 -2.41 -4.98
N VAL A 24 -4.02 -2.38 -6.28
CA VAL A 24 -4.98 -1.43 -6.87
C VAL A 24 -5.92 -2.16 -7.81
N TRP A 25 -7.21 -2.00 -7.61
CA TRP A 25 -8.24 -2.65 -8.42
C TRP A 25 -8.72 -1.78 -9.58
N SER A 26 -8.93 -2.42 -10.72
CA SER A 26 -9.71 -1.89 -11.84
C SER A 26 -10.68 -2.95 -12.36
N ALA A 27 -11.95 -2.58 -12.51
CA ALA A 27 -12.95 -3.45 -13.10
C ALA A 27 -12.64 -3.81 -14.56
N ARG A 28 -11.83 -3.01 -15.26
CA ARG A 28 -11.44 -3.23 -16.67
C ARG A 28 -10.19 -4.09 -16.82
N THR A 29 -9.23 -3.96 -15.91
CA THR A 29 -7.89 -4.52 -16.10
C THR A 29 -7.45 -5.43 -14.95
N GLY A 30 -8.31 -5.71 -13.97
CA GLY A 30 -8.02 -6.61 -12.86
C GLY A 30 -7.30 -5.94 -11.69
N LEU A 31 -6.76 -6.76 -10.80
CA LEU A 31 -5.98 -6.34 -9.64
C LEU A 31 -4.50 -6.20 -10.03
N TRP A 32 -3.98 -5.01 -9.87
CA TRP A 32 -2.56 -4.71 -10.01
C TRP A 32 -1.88 -4.65 -8.65
N SER A 33 -0.63 -5.08 -8.59
CA SER A 33 0.21 -5.03 -7.40
C SER A 33 1.68 -5.08 -7.77
N VAL A 34 2.57 -4.89 -6.80
CA VAL A 34 3.99 -5.11 -6.95
C VAL A 34 4.44 -6.32 -6.13
N ASP A 35 5.52 -6.98 -6.54
CA ASP A 35 6.31 -7.90 -5.73
C ASP A 35 7.70 -7.26 -5.56
N ILE A 36 7.94 -6.66 -4.39
CA ILE A 36 9.14 -5.87 -4.13
C ILE A 36 10.39 -6.75 -4.29
N THR A 37 10.47 -7.84 -3.53
CA THR A 37 11.65 -8.70 -3.55
C THR A 37 11.70 -9.64 -4.77
N GLY A 38 10.53 -9.95 -5.36
CA GLY A 38 10.44 -10.64 -6.64
C GLY A 38 10.76 -9.76 -7.85
N ARG A 39 10.93 -8.45 -7.66
CA ARG A 39 11.21 -7.46 -8.72
C ARG A 39 10.22 -7.58 -9.87
N ALA A 40 8.93 -7.51 -9.55
CA ALA A 40 7.89 -7.66 -10.56
C ALA A 40 6.69 -6.75 -10.31
N ILE A 41 6.06 -6.30 -11.39
CA ILE A 41 4.71 -5.78 -11.36
C ILE A 41 3.79 -6.92 -11.75
N ARG A 42 2.71 -7.09 -11.00
CA ARG A 42 1.75 -8.19 -11.13
C ARG A 42 0.40 -7.69 -11.55
N ARG A 43 -0.31 -8.48 -12.33
CA ARG A 43 -1.75 -8.36 -12.55
C ARG A 43 -2.42 -9.69 -12.26
N ARG A 44 -3.55 -9.65 -11.57
CA ARG A 44 -4.37 -10.83 -11.29
C ARG A 44 -5.81 -10.58 -11.71
N TRP A 45 -6.39 -11.58 -12.32
CA TRP A 45 -7.81 -11.57 -12.70
C TRP A 45 -8.65 -12.29 -11.65
N PRO A 46 -9.99 -12.03 -11.59
CA PRO A 46 -10.88 -12.70 -10.64
C PRO A 46 -10.93 -14.23 -10.78
N ASP A 47 -10.61 -14.77 -11.96
CA ASP A 47 -10.52 -16.21 -12.21
C ASP A 47 -9.21 -16.86 -11.70
N GLY A 48 -8.35 -16.08 -11.06
CA GLY A 48 -7.07 -16.53 -10.54
C GLY A 48 -5.92 -16.53 -11.54
N SER A 49 -6.18 -16.29 -12.82
CA SER A 49 -5.10 -16.09 -13.80
C SER A 49 -4.34 -14.80 -13.56
N GLY A 50 -3.12 -14.69 -14.07
CA GLY A 50 -2.34 -13.48 -13.86
C GLY A 50 -1.15 -13.33 -14.80
N ASP A 51 -0.65 -12.11 -14.86
CA ASP A 51 0.52 -11.72 -15.63
C ASP A 51 1.60 -11.14 -14.71
N SER A 52 2.84 -11.18 -15.18
CA SER A 52 4.00 -10.71 -14.44
C SER A 52 4.99 -10.02 -15.37
N TRP A 53 5.41 -8.82 -14.99
CA TRP A 53 6.43 -8.04 -15.70
C TRP A 53 7.63 -7.85 -14.79
N PRO A 54 8.80 -8.41 -15.13
CA PRO A 54 10.02 -8.22 -14.34
C PRO A 54 10.50 -6.76 -14.43
N THR A 55 11.08 -6.27 -13.32
CA THR A 55 11.65 -4.94 -13.22
C THR A 55 13.14 -5.00 -12.87
N THR A 56 13.92 -4.01 -13.29
CA THR A 56 15.36 -3.94 -12.98
C THR A 56 15.64 -3.44 -11.57
N ASP A 57 14.79 -2.55 -11.05
CA ASP A 57 14.84 -2.05 -9.68
C ASP A 57 13.66 -2.62 -8.89
N LEU A 58 13.65 -2.48 -7.57
CA LEU A 58 12.58 -2.95 -6.69
C LEU A 58 11.34 -2.04 -6.86
N PRO A 59 10.22 -2.52 -7.41
CA PRO A 59 9.00 -1.74 -7.44
C PRO A 59 8.40 -1.73 -6.03
N THR A 60 8.03 -0.57 -5.51
CA THR A 60 7.56 -0.43 -4.12
C THR A 60 6.10 -0.03 -4.03
N ALA A 61 5.61 0.75 -4.99
CA ALA A 61 4.20 1.12 -5.08
C ALA A 61 3.84 1.49 -6.52
N LEU A 62 2.54 1.44 -6.84
CA LEU A 62 2.01 1.85 -8.13
C LEU A 62 0.68 2.60 -7.99
N ALA A 63 0.37 3.42 -8.99
CA ALA A 63 -0.97 3.94 -9.17
C ALA A 63 -1.40 3.81 -10.64
N LEU A 64 -2.69 3.51 -10.84
CA LEU A 64 -3.26 3.41 -12.17
C LEU A 64 -3.51 4.82 -12.75
N GLY A 65 -3.25 4.96 -14.04
CA GLY A 65 -3.64 6.12 -14.82
C GLY A 65 -5.12 6.15 -15.14
N MET A 66 -5.53 7.16 -15.91
CA MET A 66 -6.94 7.31 -16.34
C MET A 66 -7.40 6.26 -17.34
N ASP A 67 -6.48 5.50 -17.91
CA ASP A 67 -6.71 4.37 -18.83
C ASP A 67 -6.87 3.01 -18.11
N ASP A 68 -6.85 3.00 -16.76
CA ASP A 68 -6.90 1.82 -15.91
C ASP A 68 -5.66 0.90 -15.98
N LEU A 69 -4.56 1.39 -16.54
CA LEU A 69 -3.27 0.72 -16.51
C LEU A 69 -2.33 1.43 -15.51
N PRO A 70 -1.28 0.78 -15.00
CA PRO A 70 -0.27 1.47 -14.20
C PRO A 70 0.33 2.64 -15.01
N GLY A 71 0.15 3.86 -14.50
CA GLY A 71 0.67 5.07 -15.12
C GLY A 71 1.95 5.59 -14.45
N ILE A 72 2.12 5.24 -13.16
CA ILE A 72 3.26 5.64 -12.35
C ILE A 72 3.62 4.53 -11.37
N VAL A 73 4.92 4.32 -11.20
CA VAL A 73 5.47 3.34 -10.27
C VAL A 73 6.57 3.98 -9.44
N SER A 74 6.52 3.77 -8.13
CA SER A 74 7.63 3.99 -7.23
C SER A 74 8.53 2.76 -7.24
N PHE A 75 9.83 2.99 -7.41
CA PHE A 75 10.89 2.01 -7.25
C PHE A 75 11.77 2.40 -6.07
N ALA A 76 12.62 1.49 -5.61
CA ALA A 76 13.52 1.79 -4.49
C ALA A 76 14.30 3.10 -4.70
N LYS A 77 14.72 3.42 -5.94
CA LYS A 77 15.58 4.56 -6.27
C LYS A 77 14.86 5.81 -6.75
N GLY A 78 13.58 5.75 -7.05
CA GLY A 78 12.85 6.90 -7.61
C GLY A 78 11.48 6.53 -8.14
N VAL A 79 10.83 7.51 -8.74
CA VAL A 79 9.49 7.39 -9.33
C VAL A 79 9.59 7.58 -10.83
N ALA A 80 8.94 6.70 -11.59
CA ALA A 80 8.93 6.73 -13.05
C ALA A 80 7.55 6.35 -13.62
N PRO A 81 7.20 6.81 -14.83
CA PRO A 81 6.08 6.23 -15.56
C PRO A 81 6.38 4.78 -15.90
N TRP A 82 5.34 3.98 -15.97
CA TRP A 82 5.46 2.57 -16.33
C TRP A 82 4.21 2.10 -17.07
N SER A 83 4.38 1.25 -18.05
CA SER A 83 3.27 0.58 -18.71
C SER A 83 3.61 -0.89 -19.05
N PRO A 84 2.61 -1.77 -19.20
CA PRO A 84 2.86 -3.16 -19.62
C PRO A 84 3.55 -3.29 -20.98
N ALA A 85 3.37 -2.32 -21.87
CA ALA A 85 3.89 -2.34 -23.23
C ALA A 85 5.35 -1.85 -23.32
N GLU A 86 5.70 -0.84 -22.54
CA GLU A 86 6.99 -0.14 -22.67
C GLU A 86 7.92 -0.40 -21.47
N GLY A 87 7.37 -0.91 -20.35
CA GLY A 87 8.11 -1.04 -19.10
C GLY A 87 8.36 0.31 -18.42
N GLN A 88 9.47 0.43 -17.71
CA GLN A 88 9.86 1.63 -16.98
C GLN A 88 10.38 2.71 -17.93
N GLY A 89 9.78 3.90 -17.85
CA GLY A 89 10.27 5.10 -18.54
C GLY A 89 11.41 5.80 -17.79
N GLN A 90 11.70 7.03 -18.20
CA GLN A 90 12.70 7.85 -17.52
C GLN A 90 12.23 8.25 -16.12
N TRP A 91 13.19 8.40 -15.20
CA TRP A 91 12.89 8.88 -13.85
C TRP A 91 12.23 10.27 -13.89
N LEU A 92 11.06 10.39 -13.32
CA LEU A 92 10.42 11.68 -13.08
C LEU A 92 11.12 12.39 -11.91
N VAL A 93 11.41 11.65 -10.86
CA VAL A 93 12.03 12.19 -9.65
C VAL A 93 12.76 11.10 -8.85
N ARG A 94 13.81 11.51 -8.16
CA ARG A 94 14.55 10.73 -7.17
C ARG A 94 14.58 11.53 -5.87
N PRO A 95 13.62 11.32 -4.95
CA PRO A 95 13.51 12.12 -3.73
C PRO A 95 14.70 11.97 -2.80
N GLU A 96 15.30 10.76 -2.81
CA GLU A 96 16.44 10.42 -1.96
C GLU A 96 17.74 10.34 -2.76
N THR A 97 18.79 10.94 -2.22
CA THR A 97 20.16 10.89 -2.78
C THR A 97 21.11 10.04 -1.94
N ASP A 98 20.76 9.75 -0.67
CA ASP A 98 21.50 8.85 0.21
C ASP A 98 21.34 7.40 -0.29
N PRO A 99 22.42 6.68 -0.66
CA PRO A 99 22.34 5.30 -1.15
C PRO A 99 21.83 4.29 -0.08
N LEU A 100 21.81 4.69 1.18
CA LEU A 100 21.22 3.90 2.26
C LEU A 100 19.70 4.00 2.32
N MET A 101 19.11 4.95 1.61
CA MET A 101 17.66 5.16 1.58
C MET A 101 17.03 4.45 0.38
N ARG A 102 15.77 4.07 0.54
CA ARG A 102 14.88 3.62 -0.54
C ARG A 102 13.47 4.18 -0.37
N LEU A 103 12.71 4.18 -1.45
CA LEU A 103 11.27 4.43 -1.36
C LEU A 103 10.55 3.15 -0.89
N ASN A 104 9.38 3.32 -0.28
CA ASN A 104 8.55 2.25 0.24
C ASN A 104 7.10 2.42 -0.20
N GLU A 105 6.24 3.01 0.61
CA GLU A 105 4.83 3.23 0.34
C GLU A 105 4.62 4.37 -0.68
N GLY A 106 3.56 4.30 -1.46
CA GLY A 106 3.16 5.38 -2.37
C GLY A 106 1.74 5.23 -2.87
N LYS A 107 0.99 6.34 -2.89
CA LYS A 107 -0.38 6.43 -3.40
C LYS A 107 -0.67 7.78 -4.03
N CYS A 108 -1.72 7.85 -4.85
CA CYS A 108 -2.25 9.13 -5.31
C CYS A 108 -3.19 9.76 -4.28
N ASP A 109 -3.08 11.06 -4.11
CA ASP A 109 -4.08 11.83 -3.39
C ASP A 109 -5.37 12.01 -4.22
N PRO A 110 -6.44 12.58 -3.66
CA PRO A 110 -7.71 12.76 -4.37
C PRO A 110 -7.65 13.66 -5.63
N ARG A 111 -6.54 14.39 -5.83
CA ARG A 111 -6.25 15.20 -7.02
C ARG A 111 -5.36 14.50 -8.04
N GLY A 112 -4.95 13.27 -7.76
CA GLY A 112 -4.09 12.48 -8.66
C GLY A 112 -2.61 12.84 -8.58
N ARG A 113 -2.17 13.58 -7.55
CA ARG A 113 -0.75 13.82 -7.26
C ARG A 113 -0.18 12.59 -6.58
N PHE A 114 0.91 12.04 -7.07
CA PHE A 114 1.51 10.85 -6.46
C PHE A 114 2.35 11.25 -5.24
N TRP A 115 2.05 10.63 -4.11
CA TRP A 115 2.80 10.76 -2.88
C TRP A 115 3.64 9.51 -2.67
N VAL A 116 4.82 9.65 -2.08
CA VAL A 116 5.72 8.54 -1.82
C VAL A 116 6.45 8.76 -0.51
N ALA A 117 6.77 7.68 0.16
CA ALA A 117 7.54 7.72 1.40
C ALA A 117 8.89 7.02 1.25
N SER A 118 9.91 7.54 1.90
CA SER A 118 11.22 6.94 2.00
C SER A 118 11.47 6.30 3.34
N MET A 119 12.43 5.37 3.39
CA MET A 119 12.93 4.73 4.60
C MET A 119 14.40 4.36 4.44
N GLU A 120 15.08 4.05 5.54
CA GLU A 120 16.37 3.39 5.42
C GLU A 120 16.18 1.97 4.86
N ASN A 121 17.02 1.59 3.90
CA ASN A 121 16.89 0.30 3.22
C ASN A 121 17.13 -0.85 4.22
N ASN A 122 16.10 -1.65 4.43
CA ASN A 122 16.09 -2.81 5.33
C ASN A 122 16.31 -4.14 4.61
N LEU A 123 16.87 -4.09 3.40
CA LEU A 123 17.21 -5.27 2.60
C LEU A 123 18.73 -5.39 2.45
N THR A 124 19.22 -6.63 2.52
CA THR A 124 20.57 -6.97 2.12
C THR A 124 20.69 -7.02 0.59
N PRO A 125 21.90 -7.09 -0.01
CA PRO A 125 22.04 -7.21 -1.47
C PRO A 125 21.36 -8.44 -2.08
N ASP A 126 21.22 -9.52 -1.32
CA ASP A 126 20.50 -10.74 -1.68
C ASP A 126 19.01 -10.71 -1.29
N LEU A 127 18.48 -9.52 -0.93
CA LEU A 127 17.09 -9.22 -0.61
C LEU A 127 16.56 -9.92 0.66
N ALA A 128 17.43 -10.38 1.53
CA ALA A 128 17.04 -10.86 2.86
C ALA A 128 16.77 -9.69 3.82
N PRO A 129 16.03 -9.93 4.92
CA PRO A 129 15.81 -8.93 5.95
C PRO A 129 17.11 -8.42 6.56
N ARG A 130 17.21 -7.11 6.72
CA ARG A 130 18.26 -6.41 7.47
C ARG A 130 17.63 -5.72 8.67
N VAL A 131 18.39 -5.62 9.76
CA VAL A 131 17.96 -4.83 10.92
C VAL A 131 17.62 -3.40 10.49
N GLN A 132 16.44 -2.94 10.89
CA GLN A 132 15.98 -1.59 10.59
C GLN A 132 16.93 -0.56 11.20
N GLY A 133 17.37 0.37 10.39
CA GLY A 133 18.17 1.50 10.81
C GLY A 133 17.35 2.61 11.49
N PRO A 134 17.96 3.77 11.76
CA PRO A 134 17.27 4.88 12.38
C PRO A 134 16.11 5.42 11.54
N ALA A 135 15.14 6.04 12.20
CA ALA A 135 13.99 6.67 11.57
C ALA A 135 14.40 7.95 10.83
N ARG A 136 14.76 7.83 9.55
CA ARG A 136 15.21 8.93 8.67
C ARG A 136 14.33 9.14 7.45
N GLY A 137 13.29 8.32 7.30
CA GLY A 137 12.35 8.40 6.18
C GLY A 137 11.46 9.63 6.26
N ARG A 138 10.92 10.01 5.11
CA ARG A 138 10.05 11.18 4.92
C ARG A 138 8.88 10.84 4.03
N LEU A 139 7.83 11.64 4.12
CA LEU A 139 6.77 11.71 3.12
C LEU A 139 7.12 12.79 2.10
N PHE A 140 6.89 12.49 0.83
CA PHE A 140 7.07 13.42 -0.28
C PHE A 140 5.81 13.48 -1.14
N ARG A 141 5.52 14.64 -1.67
CA ARG A 141 4.59 14.83 -2.78
C ARG A 141 5.40 15.01 -4.06
N THR A 142 5.14 14.20 -5.07
CA THR A 142 5.83 14.31 -6.36
C THR A 142 5.05 15.21 -7.32
N GLY A 143 5.77 15.90 -8.19
CA GLY A 143 5.19 16.75 -9.23
C GLY A 143 6.20 17.06 -10.31
N THR A 144 5.81 17.85 -11.31
CA THR A 144 6.66 18.25 -12.45
C THR A 144 7.89 19.07 -12.02
N ALA A 145 7.82 19.74 -10.86
CA ALA A 145 8.92 20.51 -10.30
C ALA A 145 9.88 19.67 -9.44
N GLY A 146 9.59 18.38 -9.21
CA GLY A 146 10.38 17.48 -8.38
C GLY A 146 9.58 16.83 -7.27
N ALA A 147 10.25 16.49 -6.16
CA ALA A 147 9.64 15.95 -4.94
C ALA A 147 9.72 16.97 -3.80
N GLU A 148 8.58 17.35 -3.26
CA GLU A 148 8.47 18.24 -2.12
C GLU A 148 8.38 17.40 -0.83
N PRO A 149 9.30 17.57 0.14
CA PRO A 149 9.17 16.90 1.43
C PRO A 149 8.00 17.51 2.21
N LEU A 150 7.13 16.64 2.72
CA LEU A 150 5.95 17.02 3.52
C LEU A 150 6.21 16.88 5.02
N THR A 151 7.23 16.12 5.40
CA THR A 151 7.62 15.89 6.78
C THR A 151 9.14 16.03 6.98
N GLU A 152 9.56 16.22 8.22
CA GLU A 152 10.95 16.02 8.63
C GLU A 152 11.34 14.54 8.56
N PRO A 153 12.65 14.19 8.60
CA PRO A 153 13.10 12.80 8.63
C PRO A 153 12.73 12.16 9.96
N GLU A 154 11.67 11.37 9.97
CA GLU A 154 11.12 10.83 11.21
C GLU A 154 10.52 9.41 11.10
N PHE A 155 10.33 8.87 9.86
CA PHE A 155 9.75 7.55 9.68
C PHE A 155 10.82 6.46 9.68
N ALA A 156 10.53 5.34 10.38
CA ALA A 156 11.35 4.13 10.31
C ALA A 156 10.91 3.27 9.12
N ILE A 157 9.65 2.82 9.09
CA ILE A 157 9.02 2.13 7.94
C ILE A 157 7.66 2.77 7.70
N PRO A 158 7.58 3.80 6.82
CA PRO A 158 6.33 4.46 6.51
C PRO A 158 5.41 3.55 5.70
N ASN A 159 4.14 3.50 6.10
CA ASN A 159 3.07 2.73 5.49
C ASN A 159 1.72 3.45 5.67
N THR A 160 0.61 2.80 5.30
CA THR A 160 -0.75 3.30 5.57
C THR A 160 -0.99 4.69 4.98
N MET A 161 -0.87 4.87 3.69
CA MET A 161 -1.32 6.10 3.05
C MET A 161 -2.80 5.99 2.66
N ALA A 162 -3.63 6.91 3.19
CA ALA A 162 -5.05 6.99 2.82
C ALA A 162 -5.60 8.40 3.03
N TRP A 163 -6.69 8.74 2.34
CA TRP A 163 -7.41 10.00 2.50
C TRP A 163 -8.86 9.73 2.87
N SER A 164 -9.43 10.54 3.76
CA SER A 164 -10.86 10.43 4.12
C SER A 164 -11.76 10.69 2.89
N PRO A 165 -13.00 10.15 2.88
CA PRO A 165 -13.92 10.33 1.76
C PRO A 165 -14.23 11.79 1.45
N ASP A 166 -14.25 12.65 2.45
CA ASP A 166 -14.45 14.11 2.33
C ASP A 166 -13.16 14.87 1.98
N ARG A 167 -12.01 14.16 1.85
CA ARG A 167 -10.68 14.66 1.48
C ARG A 167 -10.05 15.63 2.48
N THR A 168 -10.61 15.74 3.68
CA THR A 168 -10.15 16.67 4.71
C THR A 168 -9.08 16.08 5.63
N LEU A 169 -8.90 14.76 5.60
CA LEU A 169 -7.92 14.04 6.42
C LEU A 169 -6.98 13.20 5.56
N PHE A 170 -5.72 13.11 6.00
CA PHE A 170 -4.70 12.22 5.47
C PHE A 170 -4.17 11.34 6.60
N TYR A 171 -4.03 10.05 6.33
CA TYR A 171 -3.50 9.04 7.25
C TYR A 171 -2.16 8.52 6.75
N ALA A 172 -1.19 8.35 7.65
CA ALA A 172 0.04 7.62 7.39
C ALA A 172 0.52 6.92 8.65
N GLY A 173 1.09 5.73 8.48
CA GLY A 173 1.59 4.90 9.57
C GLY A 173 3.11 4.77 9.57
N ASP A 174 3.66 4.35 10.71
CA ASP A 174 5.02 3.82 10.84
C ASP A 174 4.93 2.44 11.49
N SER A 175 5.31 1.42 10.74
CA SER A 175 5.22 0.03 11.20
C SER A 175 6.04 -0.19 12.47
N ILE A 176 7.27 0.29 12.55
CA ILE A 176 8.16 0.08 13.71
C ILE A 176 7.63 0.78 14.96
N ARG A 177 7.06 1.97 14.81
CA ARG A 177 6.43 2.68 15.94
C ARG A 177 5.08 2.10 16.31
N ASN A 178 4.53 1.21 15.50
CA ASN A 178 3.17 0.68 15.64
C ASN A 178 2.12 1.78 15.81
N THR A 179 2.24 2.83 15.00
CA THR A 179 1.40 4.04 15.12
C THR A 179 0.90 4.47 13.76
N ILE A 180 -0.37 4.83 13.68
CA ILE A 180 -0.96 5.52 12.53
C ILE A 180 -1.34 6.92 13.00
N TRP A 181 -0.86 7.93 12.28
CA TRP A 181 -1.23 9.32 12.50
C TRP A 181 -2.28 9.76 11.51
N VAL A 182 -2.98 10.84 11.86
CA VAL A 182 -3.89 11.58 10.98
C VAL A 182 -3.50 13.05 10.97
N TRP A 183 -3.56 13.66 9.80
CA TRP A 183 -3.37 15.09 9.57
C TRP A 183 -4.63 15.71 9.00
N ASP A 184 -4.86 16.99 9.25
CA ASP A 184 -5.76 17.79 8.44
C ASP A 184 -5.13 17.97 7.06
N HIS A 185 -5.91 17.75 6.02
CA HIS A 185 -5.47 17.79 4.62
C HIS A 185 -6.21 18.91 3.88
N ASP A 186 -5.46 19.71 3.17
CA ASP A 186 -5.99 20.68 2.22
C ASP A 186 -6.01 20.05 0.81
N ASP A 187 -7.17 19.66 0.32
CA ASP A 187 -7.32 18.99 -0.97
C ASP A 187 -6.75 19.83 -2.12
N ALA A 188 -6.96 21.15 -2.10
CA ALA A 188 -6.52 22.02 -3.18
C ALA A 188 -4.99 22.09 -3.30
N THR A 189 -4.29 22.23 -2.19
CA THR A 189 -2.85 22.41 -2.16
C THR A 189 -2.08 21.11 -1.87
N GLY A 190 -2.72 20.12 -1.24
CA GLY A 190 -2.08 18.91 -0.72
C GLY A 190 -1.24 19.18 0.54
N ALA A 191 -1.44 20.32 1.21
CA ALA A 191 -0.76 20.60 2.47
C ALA A 191 -1.36 19.76 3.60
N ILE A 192 -0.48 19.29 4.52
CA ILE A 192 -0.88 18.58 5.73
C ILE A 192 -0.45 19.34 6.97
N ARG A 193 -1.29 19.30 8.02
CA ARG A 193 -1.04 20.01 9.29
C ARG A 193 -1.75 19.33 10.46
N ASN A 194 -1.49 19.79 11.67
CA ASN A 194 -2.18 19.34 12.88
C ASN A 194 -2.13 17.82 13.08
N ARG A 195 -0.92 17.24 12.97
CA ARG A 195 -0.72 15.79 13.18
C ARG A 195 -1.20 15.38 14.58
N ARG A 196 -1.91 14.27 14.63
CA ARG A 196 -2.37 13.61 15.86
C ARG A 196 -2.35 12.09 15.70
N ILE A 197 -2.28 11.37 16.79
CA ILE A 197 -2.38 9.91 16.78
C ILE A 197 -3.82 9.54 16.42
N HIS A 198 -3.96 8.64 15.44
CA HIS A 198 -5.23 8.00 15.09
C HIS A 198 -5.33 6.62 15.74
N VAL A 199 -4.29 5.79 15.60
CA VAL A 199 -4.18 4.47 16.25
C VAL A 199 -2.78 4.31 16.78
N GLU A 200 -2.64 3.78 17.99
CA GLU A 200 -1.35 3.41 18.58
C GLU A 200 -1.42 1.98 19.13
N GLY A 201 -0.43 1.17 18.77
CA GLY A 201 -0.33 -0.22 19.22
C GLY A 201 -1.24 -1.18 18.43
N GLY A 202 -1.57 -2.30 19.07
CA GLY A 202 -2.33 -3.40 18.48
C GLY A 202 -1.45 -4.56 18.02
N PRO A 203 -2.05 -5.67 17.54
CA PRO A 203 -1.32 -6.86 17.12
C PRO A 203 -0.51 -6.61 15.84
N GLY A 204 0.70 -7.14 15.77
CA GLY A 204 1.59 -6.98 14.62
C GLY A 204 1.94 -5.52 14.36
N LEU A 205 2.33 -5.22 13.12
CA LEU A 205 2.75 -3.89 12.68
C LEU A 205 1.76 -3.33 11.66
N PRO A 206 1.34 -2.05 11.72
CA PRO A 206 0.49 -1.45 10.69
C PRO A 206 1.27 -1.39 9.38
N ASP A 207 0.63 -1.87 8.31
CA ASP A 207 1.19 -1.91 6.96
C ASP A 207 0.25 -1.18 6.00
N GLY A 208 0.12 -1.57 4.76
CA GLY A 208 -0.73 -0.89 3.78
C GLY A 208 -2.21 -0.92 4.15
N SER A 209 -2.93 0.14 3.78
CA SER A 209 -4.34 0.33 4.17
C SER A 209 -5.22 0.76 3.01
N ALA A 210 -6.53 0.48 3.15
CA ALA A 210 -7.61 1.01 2.32
C ALA A 210 -8.61 1.79 3.20
N ILE A 211 -9.49 2.56 2.56
CA ILE A 211 -10.56 3.27 3.25
C ILE A 211 -11.92 2.87 2.68
N ASP A 212 -12.94 2.78 3.52
CA ASP A 212 -14.29 2.51 3.07
C ASP A 212 -15.15 3.78 2.97
N ALA A 213 -16.38 3.63 2.49
CA ALA A 213 -17.29 4.75 2.28
C ALA A 213 -17.76 5.40 3.61
N ASP A 214 -17.66 4.70 4.73
CA ASP A 214 -17.95 5.22 6.06
C ASP A 214 -16.75 6.01 6.65
N GLY A 215 -15.61 6.03 5.93
CA GLY A 215 -14.37 6.66 6.36
C GLY A 215 -13.55 5.81 7.34
N CYS A 216 -13.89 4.53 7.48
CA CYS A 216 -13.11 3.61 8.31
C CYS A 216 -11.87 3.13 7.58
N LEU A 217 -10.75 3.06 8.30
CA LEU A 217 -9.47 2.61 7.79
C LEU A 217 -9.31 1.11 7.99
N TRP A 218 -9.02 0.40 6.91
CA TRP A 218 -8.74 -1.04 6.89
C TRP A 218 -7.23 -1.23 6.75
N THR A 219 -6.58 -1.73 7.78
CA THR A 219 -5.13 -1.83 7.86
C THR A 219 -4.68 -3.28 7.92
N ALA A 220 -3.83 -3.70 6.99
CA ALA A 220 -3.10 -4.96 7.08
C ALA A 220 -2.15 -4.91 8.28
N ARG A 221 -2.07 -6.02 9.04
CA ARG A 221 -1.25 -6.11 10.26
C ARG A 221 -0.17 -7.16 10.06
N PHE A 222 0.99 -6.72 9.56
CA PHE A 222 2.16 -7.56 9.31
C PHE A 222 2.58 -8.33 10.57
N GLY A 223 2.80 -9.62 10.46
CA GLY A 223 3.15 -10.50 11.57
C GLY A 223 1.99 -10.89 12.50
N ALA A 224 0.75 -10.43 12.21
CA ALA A 224 -0.42 -10.76 13.03
C ALA A 224 -1.49 -11.56 12.29
N GLY A 225 -1.34 -11.81 11.00
CA GLY A 225 -2.28 -12.59 10.19
C GLY A 225 -3.69 -12.03 10.20
N CYS A 226 -3.84 -10.71 10.12
CA CYS A 226 -5.17 -10.09 10.11
C CYS A 226 -5.20 -8.73 9.41
N VAL A 227 -6.41 -8.31 9.04
CA VAL A 227 -6.76 -6.92 8.74
C VAL A 227 -7.62 -6.38 9.87
N ILE A 228 -7.36 -5.15 10.28
CA ILE A 228 -8.15 -4.44 11.30
C ILE A 228 -8.87 -3.27 10.65
N ARG A 229 -10.17 -3.15 10.90
CA ARG A 229 -10.96 -1.96 10.58
C ARG A 229 -11.00 -1.05 11.80
N THR A 230 -10.68 0.23 11.59
CA THR A 230 -10.79 1.27 12.62
C THR A 230 -11.70 2.39 12.15
N THR A 231 -12.54 2.88 13.05
CA THR A 231 -13.46 3.99 12.79
C THR A 231 -12.71 5.30 12.55
N PRO A 232 -13.36 6.36 12.02
CA PRO A 232 -12.75 7.69 11.94
C PRO A 232 -12.27 8.27 13.29
N LEU A 233 -12.73 7.71 14.40
CA LEU A 233 -12.28 8.07 15.76
C LEU A 233 -11.08 7.24 16.24
N GLY A 234 -10.58 6.29 15.43
CA GLY A 234 -9.46 5.41 15.79
C GLY A 234 -9.86 4.18 16.61
N GLU A 235 -11.15 3.91 16.76
CA GLU A 235 -11.66 2.75 17.50
C GLU A 235 -11.68 1.51 16.60
N GLN A 236 -11.13 0.39 17.07
CA GLN A 236 -11.22 -0.88 16.37
C GLN A 236 -12.65 -1.44 16.47
N ASP A 237 -13.29 -1.70 15.33
CA ASP A 237 -14.64 -2.27 15.28
C ASP A 237 -14.73 -3.64 14.60
N LEU A 238 -13.70 -4.03 13.80
CA LEU A 238 -13.67 -5.34 13.16
C LEU A 238 -12.22 -5.86 13.03
N VAL A 239 -12.06 -7.18 13.19
CA VAL A 239 -10.82 -7.92 12.90
C VAL A 239 -11.15 -9.09 12.00
N ILE A 240 -10.49 -9.18 10.85
CA ILE A 240 -10.56 -10.30 9.92
C ILE A 240 -9.28 -11.11 10.04
N ARG A 241 -9.37 -12.38 10.47
CA ARG A 241 -8.23 -13.31 10.49
C ARG A 241 -7.98 -13.87 9.10
N LEU A 242 -6.70 -13.98 8.75
CA LEU A 242 -6.21 -14.40 7.45
C LEU A 242 -5.36 -15.67 7.54
N PRO A 243 -5.38 -16.54 6.52
CA PRO A 243 -4.54 -17.74 6.48
C PRO A 243 -3.10 -17.46 6.02
N VAL A 244 -2.57 -16.29 6.31
CA VAL A 244 -1.18 -15.84 6.01
C VAL A 244 -0.59 -15.20 7.24
N ALA A 245 0.73 -15.32 7.43
CA ALA A 245 1.41 -14.71 8.58
C ALA A 245 1.57 -13.20 8.41
N ASN A 246 1.95 -12.75 7.23
CA ASN A 246 2.35 -11.38 6.94
C ASN A 246 1.45 -10.74 5.87
N PRO A 247 0.21 -10.34 6.17
CA PRO A 247 -0.54 -9.47 5.28
C PRO A 247 0.15 -8.10 5.21
N THR A 248 0.26 -7.54 3.99
CA THR A 248 1.06 -6.35 3.72
C THR A 248 0.20 -5.13 3.38
N ALA A 249 -0.73 -5.26 2.44
CA ALA A 249 -1.60 -4.16 2.06
C ALA A 249 -2.99 -4.65 1.68
N CYS A 250 -3.96 -3.75 1.61
CA CYS A 250 -5.28 -4.08 1.13
C CYS A 250 -5.87 -3.00 0.23
N THR A 251 -6.82 -3.39 -0.62
CA THR A 251 -7.62 -2.50 -1.45
C THR A 251 -9.01 -3.08 -1.64
N PHE A 252 -9.98 -2.21 -1.82
CA PHE A 252 -11.33 -2.64 -2.22
C PHE A 252 -11.44 -2.77 -3.73
N GLY A 253 -12.34 -3.67 -4.15
CA GLY A 253 -12.64 -3.90 -5.56
C GLY A 253 -13.91 -4.72 -5.74
N GLY A 254 -13.96 -5.48 -6.83
CA GLY A 254 -15.19 -6.13 -7.29
C GLY A 254 -16.08 -5.15 -8.07
N SER A 255 -17.23 -5.63 -8.54
CA SER A 255 -18.17 -4.80 -9.33
C SER A 255 -18.95 -3.79 -8.47
N ASP A 256 -19.02 -4.02 -7.18
CA ASP A 256 -19.82 -3.26 -6.20
C ASP A 256 -18.95 -2.68 -5.06
N TRP A 257 -17.62 -2.79 -5.15
CA TRP A 257 -16.64 -2.34 -4.16
C TRP A 257 -16.79 -3.03 -2.78
N ARG A 258 -17.30 -4.27 -2.78
CA ARG A 258 -17.53 -5.06 -1.56
C ARG A 258 -16.55 -6.23 -1.39
N THR A 259 -15.59 -6.35 -2.27
CA THR A 259 -14.50 -7.33 -2.20
C THR A 259 -13.24 -6.65 -1.68
N LEU A 260 -12.68 -7.14 -0.59
CA LEU A 260 -11.37 -6.70 -0.10
C LEU A 260 -10.30 -7.66 -0.62
N PHE A 261 -9.34 -7.13 -1.36
CA PHE A 261 -8.12 -7.84 -1.74
C PHE A 261 -7.00 -7.50 -0.76
N VAL A 262 -6.29 -8.53 -0.31
CA VAL A 262 -5.18 -8.37 0.65
C VAL A 262 -3.94 -9.04 0.09
N THR A 263 -2.87 -8.29 -0.09
CA THR A 263 -1.54 -8.82 -0.44
C THR A 263 -0.84 -9.37 0.80
N SER A 264 0.14 -10.24 0.60
CA SER A 264 0.92 -10.80 1.69
C SER A 264 2.37 -11.07 1.29
N ALA A 265 3.22 -11.37 2.27
CA ALA A 265 4.64 -11.58 2.09
C ALA A 265 5.13 -12.92 2.67
N ARG A 266 6.12 -13.50 2.00
CA ARG A 266 6.97 -14.59 2.52
C ARG A 266 8.19 -14.06 3.28
N PHE A 267 8.43 -12.78 3.16
CA PHE A 267 9.58 -12.07 3.73
C PHE A 267 9.68 -12.27 5.25
N GLY A 268 10.88 -12.65 5.72
CA GLY A 268 11.16 -12.86 7.14
C GLY A 268 10.59 -14.15 7.74
N LEU A 269 10.03 -15.05 6.93
CA LEU A 269 9.53 -16.35 7.38
C LEU A 269 10.57 -17.44 7.07
N ASP A 270 11.00 -18.18 8.08
CA ASP A 270 11.93 -19.30 7.92
C ASP A 270 11.28 -20.47 7.16
N ALA A 271 9.99 -20.69 7.38
CA ALA A 271 9.20 -21.75 6.74
C ALA A 271 7.82 -21.19 6.34
N PRO A 272 7.72 -20.47 5.21
CA PRO A 272 6.45 -19.92 4.76
C PRO A 272 5.45 -21.03 4.42
N ALA A 273 4.22 -20.87 4.87
CA ALA A 273 3.11 -21.73 4.49
C ALA A 273 2.78 -21.57 2.98
N GLU A 274 2.01 -22.50 2.44
CA GLU A 274 1.59 -22.48 1.02
C GLU A 274 0.84 -21.19 0.66
N THR A 275 0.07 -20.64 1.60
CA THR A 275 -0.70 -19.42 1.42
C THR A 275 0.10 -18.14 1.60
N ASP A 276 1.27 -18.17 2.25
CA ASP A 276 2.09 -16.97 2.41
C ASP A 276 2.60 -16.44 1.07
N GLY A 277 2.53 -15.13 0.88
CA GLY A 277 2.82 -14.46 -0.39
C GLY A 277 1.64 -14.47 -1.38
N ALA A 278 0.51 -15.08 -1.04
CA ALA A 278 -0.70 -15.02 -1.85
C ALA A 278 -1.39 -13.65 -1.74
N VAL A 279 -2.22 -13.34 -2.75
CA VAL A 279 -3.30 -12.39 -2.60
C VAL A 279 -4.53 -13.12 -2.08
N LEU A 280 -5.19 -12.53 -1.10
CA LEU A 280 -6.43 -13.02 -0.52
C LEU A 280 -7.61 -12.18 -0.97
N VAL A 281 -8.76 -12.84 -1.12
CA VAL A 281 -10.04 -12.24 -1.50
C VAL A 281 -11.04 -12.46 -0.37
N ILE A 282 -11.71 -11.41 0.06
CA ILE A 282 -12.73 -11.44 1.11
C ILE A 282 -13.95 -10.67 0.60
N ASP A 283 -15.04 -11.38 0.33
CA ASP A 283 -16.27 -10.80 -0.19
C ASP A 283 -17.24 -10.36 0.90
N GLY A 284 -18.18 -9.47 0.53
CA GLY A 284 -19.29 -9.04 1.37
C GLY A 284 -18.93 -7.96 2.40
N LEU A 285 -17.80 -7.28 2.20
CA LEU A 285 -17.35 -6.18 3.04
C LEU A 285 -17.70 -4.81 2.43
N GLY A 286 -17.54 -3.74 3.20
CA GLY A 286 -17.65 -2.38 2.71
C GLY A 286 -19.09 -1.87 2.52
N PRO A 287 -19.38 -0.97 1.57
CA PRO A 287 -18.58 -0.69 0.36
C PRO A 287 -17.30 0.10 0.65
N GLY A 288 -16.24 -0.30 -0.02
CA GLY A 288 -14.98 0.44 -0.03
C GLY A 288 -14.97 1.58 -1.04
N LEU A 289 -13.89 2.33 -1.05
CA LEU A 289 -13.64 3.37 -2.04
C LEU A 289 -12.57 2.91 -3.05
N PRO A 290 -12.68 3.35 -4.34
CA PRO A 290 -11.63 3.13 -5.31
C PRO A 290 -10.35 3.90 -4.91
N GLU A 291 -9.19 3.32 -5.22
CA GLU A 291 -7.93 4.04 -5.12
C GLU A 291 -7.89 5.21 -6.12
N ASN A 292 -7.29 6.33 -5.68
CA ASN A 292 -7.16 7.51 -6.52
C ASN A 292 -6.26 7.24 -7.73
N ARG A 293 -6.56 7.89 -8.86
CA ARG A 293 -5.84 7.71 -10.13
C ARG A 293 -4.76 8.74 -10.32
N TYR A 294 -3.64 8.34 -10.91
CA TYR A 294 -2.57 9.24 -11.32
C TYR A 294 -2.99 10.11 -12.51
N GLY A 295 -2.66 11.40 -12.47
CA GLY A 295 -3.01 12.34 -13.56
C GLY A 295 -4.47 12.79 -13.52
N GLY A 296 -5.20 12.55 -12.44
CA GLY A 296 -6.45 13.22 -12.16
C GLY A 296 -6.25 14.72 -12.15
N GLN A 297 -7.29 15.51 -12.44
CA GLN A 297 -7.16 16.96 -12.60
C GLN A 297 -6.49 17.61 -11.38
N ALA A 298 -5.35 18.25 -11.65
CA ALA A 298 -4.73 19.19 -10.74
C ALA A 298 -5.62 20.44 -10.56
#